data_c8f2de9642373827a26617e6f7b9931e
#
_entry.id   c8f2de9642373827a26617e6f7b9931e
#
_cell.length_a   1.000
_cell.length_b   1.000
_cell.length_c   1.000
_cell.angle_alpha   90.00
_cell.angle_beta   90.00
_cell.angle_gamma   90.00
#
_symmetry.space_group_name_H-M   'P 1'
#
loop_
_entity.id
_entity.type
_entity.pdbx_description
1 polymer ?
#
loop_
_entity_poly.entity_id
_entity_poly.type
_entity_poly.pdbx_seq_one_letter_code
_entity_poly.pdbx_strand_id
1 'polypeptide(L)'
;MYLHSLKFSCSKSYEDFPCSHRQWRHEGHCRFVHGYSRSFTFWFTAKKLDLNGFVVDFSSLKPLENKLKKQFDHTFLINKDDPLLNYWEKLHDLDALDLRIMDNVGMEFTSELIWRWANEYLQDKDKGRTCCWKTESKENKSNKASYEEIPDWFKS
;
A
#
# COMPACT_ATOMS: atom_id res chain seq x y z
N MET A 1 18.55 -3.05 14.16
CA MET A 1 18.05 -1.81 14.81
C MET A 1 16.64 -2.10 15.31
N TYR A 2 16.39 -1.96 16.59
CA TYR A 2 15.06 -2.15 17.15
C TYR A 2 14.23 -0.89 16.90
N LEU A 3 12.91 -1.04 16.67
CA LEU A 3 11.96 0.08 16.50
C LEU A 3 12.07 1.16 17.60
N HIS A 4 12.44 0.77 18.81
CA HIS A 4 12.66 1.68 19.94
C HIS A 4 13.86 2.64 19.80
N SER A 5 14.69 2.50 18.76
CA SER A 5 15.83 3.40 18.52
C SER A 5 15.53 4.53 17.52
N LEU A 6 14.31 4.56 16.95
CA LEU A 6 13.90 5.63 16.04
C LEU A 6 13.66 6.92 16.83
N LYS A 7 14.45 7.97 16.53
CA LYS A 7 14.34 9.26 17.23
C LYS A 7 13.20 10.13 16.70
N PHE A 8 12.98 10.11 15.38
CA PHE A 8 11.97 10.90 14.70
C PHE A 8 11.12 10.02 13.80
N SER A 9 9.84 10.26 13.80
CA SER A 9 8.90 9.60 12.90
C SER A 9 7.85 10.62 12.47
N CYS A 10 7.41 10.51 11.22
CA CYS A 10 6.25 11.23 10.72
C CYS A 10 5.38 10.27 9.92
N SER A 11 4.13 10.66 9.67
CA SER A 11 3.21 9.84 8.88
C SER A 11 2.48 10.67 7.84
N LYS A 12 2.11 10.01 6.74
CA LYS A 12 1.27 10.55 5.68
C LYS A 12 0.17 9.56 5.37
N SER A 13 -1.08 10.04 5.41
CA SER A 13 -2.25 9.26 5.01
C SER A 13 -2.78 9.72 3.66
N TYR A 14 -3.27 8.75 2.89
CA TYR A 14 -4.00 8.95 1.64
C TYR A 14 -5.33 8.23 1.77
N GLU A 15 -6.42 8.93 1.48
CA GLU A 15 -7.78 8.46 1.67
C GLU A 15 -8.56 8.45 0.35
N ASP A 16 -9.76 7.86 0.38
CA ASP A 16 -10.72 7.88 -0.72
C ASP A 16 -10.28 7.13 -1.99
N PHE A 17 -9.88 5.87 -1.81
CA PHE A 17 -9.61 4.94 -2.91
C PHE A 17 -10.73 3.88 -2.99
N PRO A 18 -11.87 4.21 -3.63
CA PRO A 18 -12.93 3.22 -3.80
C PRO A 18 -12.47 2.12 -4.76
N CYS A 19 -12.50 0.89 -4.28
CA CYS A 19 -12.16 -0.28 -5.07
C CYS A 19 -12.98 -1.48 -4.60
N SER A 20 -13.12 -2.46 -5.47
CA SER A 20 -13.78 -3.72 -5.16
C SER A 20 -12.78 -4.87 -5.26
N HIS A 21 -13.09 -5.96 -4.59
CA HIS A 21 -12.29 -7.18 -4.59
C HIS A 21 -13.12 -8.38 -4.16
N ARG A 22 -12.54 -9.56 -4.26
CA ARG A 22 -13.04 -10.76 -3.61
C ARG A 22 -11.89 -11.62 -3.12
N GLN A 23 -12.10 -12.32 -2.02
CA GLN A 23 -11.18 -13.34 -1.52
C GLN A 23 -11.80 -14.71 -1.80
N TRP A 24 -11.53 -15.26 -2.95
CA TRP A 24 -12.26 -16.40 -3.51
C TRP A 24 -12.19 -17.69 -2.68
N ARG A 25 -11.10 -17.87 -1.90
CA ARG A 25 -10.94 -19.00 -0.99
C ARG A 25 -11.72 -18.89 0.31
N HIS A 26 -12.25 -17.69 0.62
CA HIS A 26 -12.96 -17.46 1.87
C HIS A 26 -14.30 -18.22 1.86
N GLU A 27 -14.64 -18.90 2.96
CA GLU A 27 -15.89 -19.64 3.07
C GLU A 27 -17.11 -18.73 3.31
N GLY A 28 -16.89 -17.53 3.86
CA GLY A 28 -17.93 -16.54 4.15
C GLY A 28 -18.14 -15.51 3.05
N HIS A 29 -18.66 -14.34 3.43
CA HIS A 29 -19.07 -13.28 2.52
C HIS A 29 -17.94 -12.67 1.69
N CYS A 30 -16.69 -12.73 2.16
CA CYS A 30 -15.55 -12.16 1.43
C CYS A 30 -15.27 -12.84 0.07
N ARG A 31 -15.84 -14.01 -0.19
CA ARG A 31 -15.78 -14.66 -1.51
C ARG A 31 -16.57 -13.95 -2.59
N PHE A 32 -17.55 -13.16 -2.20
CA PHE A 32 -18.34 -12.35 -3.13
C PHE A 32 -17.60 -11.05 -3.43
N VAL A 33 -17.84 -10.49 -4.61
CA VAL A 33 -17.36 -9.15 -4.95
C VAL A 33 -17.98 -8.13 -4.00
N HIS A 34 -17.13 -7.36 -3.35
CA HIS A 34 -17.54 -6.28 -2.46
C HIS A 34 -16.48 -5.17 -2.48
N GLY A 35 -16.82 -4.01 -2.02
CA GLY A 35 -15.92 -2.87 -2.10
C GLY A 35 -16.04 -1.92 -0.92
N TYR A 36 -14.97 -1.16 -0.75
CA TYR A 36 -14.83 -0.11 0.25
C TYR A 36 -14.04 1.06 -0.32
N SER A 37 -14.15 2.21 0.31
CA SER A 37 -13.21 3.31 0.10
C SER A 37 -11.98 3.07 0.98
N ARG A 38 -10.92 2.49 0.41
CA ARG A 38 -9.69 2.18 1.14
C ARG A 38 -8.89 3.44 1.45
N SER A 39 -8.11 3.38 2.50
CA SER A 39 -7.10 4.39 2.83
C SER A 39 -5.78 3.72 3.23
N PHE A 40 -4.70 4.46 3.09
CA PHE A 40 -3.33 3.98 3.32
C PHE A 40 -2.56 5.00 4.12
N THR A 41 -1.84 4.54 5.15
CA THR A 41 -0.97 5.39 5.95
C THR A 41 0.44 4.84 5.94
N PHE A 42 1.41 5.73 5.79
CA PHE A 42 2.84 5.45 5.79
C PHE A 42 3.49 6.16 6.96
N TRP A 43 4.35 5.46 7.68
CA TRP A 43 5.20 6.04 8.73
C TRP A 43 6.65 6.00 8.29
N PHE A 44 7.27 7.16 8.30
CA PHE A 44 8.64 7.37 7.88
C PHE A 44 9.56 7.69 9.05
N THR A 45 10.82 7.32 8.93
CA THR A 45 11.89 7.73 9.84
C THR A 45 13.14 8.11 9.04
N ALA A 46 14.08 8.80 9.66
CA ALA A 46 15.32 9.21 9.03
C ALA A 46 16.50 9.03 9.97
N LYS A 47 17.68 8.70 9.43
CA LYS A 47 18.97 8.68 10.17
C LYS A 47 19.32 10.06 10.73
N LYS A 48 18.98 11.10 9.99
CA LYS A 48 19.09 12.53 10.36
C LYS A 48 18.01 13.32 9.65
N LEU A 49 17.57 14.41 10.25
CA LEU A 49 16.66 15.36 9.60
C LEU A 49 17.38 16.06 8.44
N ASP A 50 16.62 16.54 7.47
CA ASP A 50 17.14 17.37 6.39
C ASP A 50 17.41 18.83 6.84
N LEU A 51 17.78 19.67 5.90
CA LEU A 51 18.08 21.09 6.18
C LEU A 51 16.85 21.88 6.67
N ASN A 52 15.64 21.41 6.38
CA ASN A 52 14.39 21.99 6.85
C ASN A 52 13.92 21.41 8.19
N GLY A 53 14.64 20.43 8.73
CA GLY A 53 14.24 19.70 9.93
C GLY A 53 13.21 18.61 9.68
N PHE A 54 13.06 18.12 8.43
CA PHE A 54 12.08 17.10 8.07
C PHE A 54 12.67 15.69 8.06
N VAL A 55 11.86 14.71 8.47
CA VAL A 55 12.10 13.30 8.18
C VAL A 55 12.00 13.07 6.67
N VAL A 56 10.88 13.45 6.09
CA VAL A 56 10.61 13.41 4.65
C VAL A 56 9.76 14.63 4.27
N ASP A 57 10.05 15.22 3.12
CA ASP A 57 9.18 16.24 2.54
C ASP A 57 7.95 15.57 1.91
N PHE A 58 6.77 15.80 2.49
CA PHE A 58 5.52 15.21 2.01
C PHE A 58 5.17 15.60 0.57
N SER A 59 5.57 16.77 0.10
CA SER A 59 5.36 17.17 -1.28
C SER A 59 6.08 16.27 -2.27
N SER A 60 7.19 15.69 -1.85
CA SER A 60 7.99 14.77 -2.64
C SER A 60 7.39 13.37 -2.80
N LEU A 61 6.35 13.05 -2.04
CA LEU A 61 5.69 11.74 -2.08
C LEU A 61 4.61 11.62 -3.18
N LYS A 62 4.47 12.61 -4.04
CA LYS A 62 3.49 12.60 -5.14
C LYS A 62 3.58 11.37 -6.05
N PRO A 63 4.77 10.85 -6.41
CA PRO A 63 4.87 9.61 -7.17
C PRO A 63 4.26 8.40 -6.47
N LEU A 64 4.37 8.33 -5.13
CA LEU A 64 3.75 7.27 -4.33
C LEU A 64 2.22 7.39 -4.34
N GLU A 65 1.67 8.59 -4.17
CA GLU A 65 0.24 8.87 -4.29
C GLU A 65 -0.30 8.46 -5.67
N ASN A 66 0.40 8.80 -6.75
CA ASN A 66 0.01 8.45 -8.11
C ASN A 66 -0.01 6.93 -8.32
N LYS A 67 0.95 6.21 -7.72
CA LYS A 67 0.99 4.74 -7.77
C LYS A 67 -0.19 4.11 -7.02
N LEU A 68 -0.56 4.66 -5.86
CA LEU A 68 -1.75 4.25 -5.11
C LEU A 68 -3.03 4.48 -5.93
N LYS A 69 -3.20 5.65 -6.53
CA LYS A 69 -4.36 5.97 -7.39
C LYS A 69 -4.46 4.99 -8.55
N LYS A 70 -3.37 4.74 -9.25
CA LYS A 70 -3.36 3.81 -10.38
C LYS A 70 -3.78 2.39 -9.97
N GLN A 71 -3.39 1.95 -8.78
CA GLN A 71 -3.67 0.60 -8.31
C GLN A 71 -5.05 0.45 -7.68
N PHE A 72 -5.52 1.43 -6.92
CA PHE A 72 -6.64 1.27 -6.01
C PHE A 72 -7.84 2.18 -6.30
N ASP A 73 -7.71 3.22 -7.12
CA ASP A 73 -8.80 4.16 -7.34
C ASP A 73 -9.73 3.70 -8.48
N HIS A 74 -10.98 3.37 -8.16
CA HIS A 74 -12.00 2.84 -9.09
C HIS A 74 -11.57 1.55 -9.80
N THR A 75 -10.85 0.67 -9.10
CA THR A 75 -10.32 -0.58 -9.64
C THR A 75 -11.00 -1.79 -9.04
N PHE A 76 -10.86 -2.92 -9.73
CA PHE A 76 -11.26 -4.24 -9.26
C PHE A 76 -10.02 -5.09 -9.02
N LEU A 77 -9.80 -5.47 -7.76
CA LEU A 77 -8.62 -6.24 -7.34
C LEU A 77 -8.96 -7.71 -7.31
N ILE A 78 -8.12 -8.52 -7.92
CA ILE A 78 -8.32 -9.98 -7.98
C ILE A 78 -6.99 -10.71 -7.73
N ASN A 79 -7.07 -11.85 -7.06
CA ASN A 79 -5.93 -12.75 -6.90
C ASN A 79 -5.56 -13.37 -8.25
N LYS A 80 -4.28 -13.47 -8.56
CA LYS A 80 -3.77 -14.08 -9.81
C LYS A 80 -4.20 -15.53 -10.01
N ASP A 81 -4.57 -16.22 -8.94
CA ASP A 81 -5.04 -17.61 -8.93
C ASP A 81 -6.55 -17.73 -8.75
N ASP A 82 -7.30 -16.67 -8.93
CA ASP A 82 -8.76 -16.71 -8.90
C ASP A 82 -9.28 -17.60 -10.06
N PRO A 83 -10.12 -18.62 -9.78
CA PRO A 83 -10.63 -19.53 -10.80
C PRO A 83 -11.50 -18.84 -11.86
N LEU A 84 -11.98 -17.63 -11.59
CA LEU A 84 -12.77 -16.84 -12.53
C LEU A 84 -11.94 -15.77 -13.26
N LEU A 85 -10.60 -15.81 -13.19
CA LEU A 85 -9.73 -14.79 -13.78
C LEU A 85 -10.06 -14.51 -15.24
N ASN A 86 -10.26 -15.55 -16.07
CA ASN A 86 -10.60 -15.38 -17.50
C ASN A 86 -11.91 -14.61 -17.72
N TYR A 87 -12.87 -14.69 -16.79
CA TYR A 87 -14.12 -13.93 -16.90
C TYR A 87 -13.91 -12.47 -16.52
N TRP A 88 -13.09 -12.21 -15.50
CA TRP A 88 -12.73 -10.86 -15.08
C TRP A 88 -11.94 -10.13 -16.17
N GLU A 89 -11.00 -10.80 -16.84
CA GLU A 89 -10.27 -10.27 -17.98
C GLU A 89 -11.20 -9.90 -19.14
N LYS A 90 -12.19 -10.76 -19.46
CA LYS A 90 -13.20 -10.44 -20.47
C LYS A 90 -14.03 -9.21 -20.12
N LEU A 91 -14.42 -9.06 -18.84
CA LEU A 91 -15.16 -7.88 -18.40
C LEU A 91 -14.31 -6.61 -18.43
N HIS A 92 -13.02 -6.73 -18.17
CA HIS A 92 -12.07 -5.64 -18.35
C HIS A 92 -11.95 -5.23 -19.81
N ASP A 93 -11.81 -6.19 -20.72
CA ASP A 93 -11.75 -5.94 -22.16
C ASP A 93 -13.03 -5.31 -22.74
N LEU A 94 -14.17 -5.56 -22.09
CA LEU A 94 -15.48 -4.94 -22.39
C LEU A 94 -15.70 -3.60 -21.66
N ASP A 95 -14.69 -3.06 -20.98
CA ASP A 95 -14.77 -1.78 -20.27
C ASP A 95 -15.78 -1.79 -19.10
N ALA A 96 -16.12 -2.96 -18.56
CA ALA A 96 -17.06 -3.11 -17.45
C ALA A 96 -16.41 -2.92 -16.07
N LEU A 97 -15.10 -3.08 -16.00
CA LEU A 97 -14.29 -2.89 -14.77
C LEU A 97 -12.83 -2.60 -15.14
N ASP A 98 -12.11 -1.96 -14.21
CA ASP A 98 -10.67 -1.72 -14.34
C ASP A 98 -9.90 -2.72 -13.47
N LEU A 99 -9.44 -3.81 -14.09
CA LEU A 99 -8.85 -4.97 -13.43
C LEU A 99 -7.43 -4.70 -12.94
N ARG A 100 -7.15 -5.11 -11.72
CA ARG A 100 -5.79 -5.22 -11.14
C ARG A 100 -5.57 -6.62 -10.59
N ILE A 101 -4.62 -7.34 -11.17
CA ILE A 101 -4.24 -8.68 -10.72
C ILE A 101 -3.15 -8.55 -9.66
N MET A 102 -3.36 -9.19 -8.52
CA MET A 102 -2.45 -9.14 -7.36
C MET A 102 -2.08 -10.56 -6.92
N ASP A 103 -0.94 -10.70 -6.26
CA ASP A 103 -0.57 -11.96 -5.61
C ASP A 103 -1.57 -12.31 -4.50
N ASN A 104 -2.03 -11.31 -3.75
CA ASN A 104 -3.10 -11.44 -2.77
C ASN A 104 -3.79 -10.08 -2.58
N VAL A 105 -5.13 -10.07 -2.56
CA VAL A 105 -5.94 -8.85 -2.37
C VAL A 105 -6.16 -8.48 -0.90
N GLY A 106 -5.70 -9.32 0.04
CA GLY A 106 -5.84 -9.08 1.48
C GLY A 106 -5.14 -7.80 1.93
N MET A 107 -5.62 -7.23 3.02
CA MET A 107 -5.08 -5.97 3.55
C MET A 107 -3.66 -6.12 4.09
N GLU A 108 -3.31 -7.28 4.66
CA GLU A 108 -1.96 -7.60 5.15
C GLU A 108 -0.96 -7.58 4.01
N PHE A 109 -1.26 -8.28 2.92
CA PHE A 109 -0.42 -8.28 1.72
C PHE A 109 -0.37 -6.91 1.06
N THR A 110 -1.49 -6.19 1.03
CA THR A 110 -1.52 -4.81 0.50
C THR A 110 -0.61 -3.90 1.33
N SER A 111 -0.60 -4.04 2.65
CA SER A 111 0.28 -3.26 3.53
C SER A 111 1.75 -3.55 3.26
N GLU A 112 2.14 -4.81 3.07
CA GLU A 112 3.50 -5.18 2.66
C GLU A 112 3.85 -4.62 1.27
N LEU A 113 2.93 -4.70 0.31
CA LEU A 113 3.13 -4.22 -1.06
C LEU A 113 3.42 -2.72 -1.09
N ILE A 114 2.62 -1.91 -0.40
CA ILE A 114 2.81 -0.46 -0.36
C ILE A 114 4.06 -0.06 0.45
N TRP A 115 4.44 -0.85 1.46
CA TRP A 115 5.72 -0.70 2.16
C TRP A 115 6.91 -0.89 1.22
N ARG A 116 6.88 -1.92 0.37
CA ARG A 116 7.92 -2.15 -0.65
C ARG A 116 8.00 -0.98 -1.61
N TRP A 117 6.87 -0.49 -2.13
CA TRP A 117 6.84 0.66 -3.03
C TRP A 117 7.44 1.93 -2.42
N ALA A 118 7.10 2.22 -1.17
CA ALA A 118 7.63 3.38 -0.46
C ALA A 118 9.16 3.27 -0.30
N ASN A 119 9.66 2.10 0.08
CA ASN A 119 11.08 1.91 0.33
C ASN A 119 11.92 1.85 -0.95
N GLU A 120 11.42 1.24 -2.04
CA GLU A 120 12.05 1.33 -3.35
C GLU A 120 12.21 2.80 -3.79
N TYR A 121 11.15 3.58 -3.66
CA TYR A 121 11.17 5.00 -4.01
C TYR A 121 12.16 5.81 -3.15
N LEU A 122 12.16 5.60 -1.83
CA LEU A 122 13.00 6.36 -0.90
C LEU A 122 14.48 5.99 -1.01
N GLN A 123 14.79 4.73 -1.27
CA GLN A 123 16.18 4.28 -1.44
C GLN A 123 16.87 5.04 -2.57
N ASP A 124 16.20 5.18 -3.70
CA ASP A 124 16.74 5.90 -4.86
C ASP A 124 16.79 7.41 -4.61
N LYS A 125 15.71 7.97 -4.06
CA LYS A 125 15.56 9.41 -3.88
C LYS A 125 16.48 9.98 -2.82
N ASP A 126 16.50 9.39 -1.62
CA ASP A 126 17.18 9.94 -0.43
C ASP A 126 18.51 9.29 -0.15
N LYS A 127 19.01 8.42 -1.04
CA LYS A 127 20.28 7.69 -0.89
C LYS A 127 20.40 7.01 0.48
N GLY A 128 19.31 6.40 0.95
CA GLY A 128 19.25 5.67 2.20
C GLY A 128 19.18 6.51 3.48
N ARG A 129 18.87 7.82 3.39
CA ARG A 129 18.68 8.68 4.56
C ARG A 129 17.35 8.40 5.29
N THR A 130 16.28 8.12 4.54
CA THR A 130 14.90 7.97 5.01
C THR A 130 14.36 6.59 4.62
N CYS A 131 13.59 5.96 5.50
CA CYS A 131 12.83 4.75 5.15
C CYS A 131 11.38 4.84 5.64
N CYS A 132 10.53 4.03 5.03
CA CYS A 132 9.20 3.71 5.53
C CYS A 132 9.33 2.47 6.42
N TRP A 133 9.06 2.62 7.73
CA TRP A 133 9.20 1.53 8.68
C TRP A 133 7.87 0.84 9.00
N LYS A 134 6.74 1.47 8.64
CA LYS A 134 5.40 0.93 8.84
C LYS A 134 4.46 1.44 7.77
N THR A 135 3.54 0.58 7.36
CA THR A 135 2.37 0.92 6.54
C THR A 135 1.11 0.35 7.14
N GLU A 136 0.00 0.97 6.86
CA GLU A 136 -1.33 0.49 7.23
C GLU A 136 -2.26 0.60 6.03
N SER A 137 -3.00 -0.46 5.74
CA SER A 137 -4.11 -0.49 4.81
C SER A 137 -5.40 -0.58 5.60
N LYS A 138 -6.34 0.31 5.31
CA LYS A 138 -7.62 0.41 5.99
C LYS A 138 -8.75 0.20 4.99
N GLU A 139 -9.61 -0.74 5.30
CA GLU A 139 -10.76 -1.10 4.48
C GLU A 139 -11.98 -0.25 4.83
N ASN A 140 -12.19 -0.03 6.13
CA ASN A 140 -13.27 0.79 6.68
C ASN A 140 -12.87 1.30 8.07
N LYS A 141 -13.79 1.92 8.80
CA LYS A 141 -13.51 2.48 10.13
C LYS A 141 -12.99 1.48 11.16
N SER A 142 -13.36 0.19 11.00
CA SER A 142 -13.06 -0.86 11.99
C SER A 142 -11.95 -1.80 11.56
N ASN A 143 -11.78 -2.05 10.25
CA ASN A 143 -10.91 -3.08 9.73
C ASN A 143 -9.68 -2.47 9.05
N LYS A 144 -8.52 -2.86 9.56
CA LYS A 144 -7.22 -2.43 9.05
C LYS A 144 -6.17 -3.49 9.32
N ALA A 145 -5.13 -3.49 8.51
CA ALA A 145 -3.93 -4.30 8.72
C ALA A 145 -2.69 -3.42 8.56
N SER A 146 -1.60 -3.83 9.18
CA SER A 146 -0.32 -3.12 9.07
C SER A 146 0.82 -4.08 8.75
N TYR A 147 1.87 -3.54 8.18
CA TYR A 147 3.17 -4.19 7.99
C TYR A 147 4.25 -3.31 8.58
N GLU A 148 5.16 -3.89 9.36
CA GLU A 148 6.20 -3.16 10.11
C GLU A 148 7.55 -3.84 9.92
N GLU A 149 8.47 -3.16 9.25
CA GLU A 149 9.84 -3.62 9.06
C GLU A 149 10.77 -2.45 8.77
N ILE A 150 11.99 -2.51 9.29
CA ILE A 150 13.09 -1.61 8.91
C ILE A 150 13.84 -2.29 7.75
N PRO A 151 13.94 -1.66 6.56
CA PRO A 151 14.68 -2.25 5.45
C PRO A 151 16.16 -2.49 5.80
N ASP A 152 16.73 -3.59 5.32
CA ASP A 152 18.11 -3.96 5.64
C ASP A 152 19.14 -2.90 5.20
N TRP A 153 18.93 -2.28 4.03
CA TRP A 153 19.77 -1.20 3.54
C TRP A 153 19.75 0.06 4.43
N PHE A 154 18.71 0.24 5.24
CA PHE A 154 18.64 1.35 6.20
C PHE A 154 19.37 1.06 7.50
N LYS A 155 19.53 -0.23 7.87
CA LYS A 155 20.23 -0.68 9.08
C LYS A 155 21.75 -0.50 9.00
N SER A 156 22.27 -0.42 7.78
CA SER A 156 23.72 -0.28 7.50
C SER A 156 24.24 1.19 7.68
#